data_32e00daa549abc1616d07366ff4152e9
#
_entry.id   32e00daa549abc1616d07366ff4152e9
#
_cell.length_a   1.000
_cell.length_b   1.000
_cell.length_c   1.000
_cell.angle_alpha   90.00
_cell.angle_beta   90.00
_cell.angle_gamma   90.00
#
_symmetry.space_group_name_H-M   'P 1'
#
loop_
_entity.id
_entity.type
_entity.pdbx_description
1 polymer ?
#
loop_
_entity_poly.entity_id
_entity_poly.type
_entity_poly.pdbx_seq_one_letter_code
_entity_poly.pdbx_strand_id
1 'polypeptide(L)'
;MDNNLNYGVVGNCRTAALVSARGTIEWMCLPDFDSPSVFASLLDRRKGGCFGFDVAEEYRISQAYIPHTNILATTFSAAEGEFVILDFMPCYRSRRDEHYMPPELYRYVRWVRGRPRLRVHYAPAPDYARGRTEQTVTPEFIESHSLSDPKNRLYLYASLPLGKIARREEIVLERDEFFLLSHNEKVIPVDIEREKLEYCRTLVYWLNWTNRTKRFTYYNDVIERSLLTLKLMYYY
;
A
#
# COMPACT_ATOMS: atom_id res chain seq x y z
N MET A 1 -16.29 12.39 16.11
CA MET A 1 -15.36 12.03 15.01
C MET A 1 -13.96 12.27 15.55
N ASP A 2 -13.23 11.21 15.81
CA ASP A 2 -11.82 11.39 16.17
C ASP A 2 -11.09 11.89 14.94
N ASN A 3 -10.83 13.21 14.89
CA ASN A 3 -9.94 13.84 13.90
C ASN A 3 -8.48 13.51 14.20
N ASN A 4 -8.19 12.26 14.46
CA ASN A 4 -6.84 11.81 14.71
C ASN A 4 -6.15 11.60 13.35
N LEU A 5 -5.29 12.53 12.95
CA LEU A 5 -4.46 12.45 11.75
C LEU A 5 -3.29 11.44 11.92
N ASN A 6 -3.51 10.36 12.66
CA ASN A 6 -2.52 9.32 12.89
C ASN A 6 -2.46 8.37 11.68
N TYR A 7 -1.71 8.77 10.68
CA TYR A 7 -1.47 8.02 9.45
C TYR A 7 0.00 7.64 9.30
N GLY A 8 0.24 6.41 8.86
CA GLY A 8 1.51 6.05 8.24
C GLY A 8 1.55 6.58 6.80
N VAL A 9 2.74 6.97 6.33
CA VAL A 9 2.98 7.41 4.96
C VAL A 9 3.90 6.42 4.28
N VAL A 10 3.47 5.87 3.14
CA VAL A 10 4.32 5.05 2.26
C VAL A 10 4.40 5.72 0.89
N GLY A 11 5.55 5.60 0.22
CA GLY A 11 5.74 6.25 -1.08
C GLY A 11 7.13 6.01 -1.65
N ASN A 12 7.38 6.55 -2.84
CA ASN A 12 8.58 6.27 -3.61
C ASN A 12 9.22 7.52 -4.27
N CYS A 13 9.06 8.69 -3.68
CA CYS A 13 9.56 9.98 -4.23
C CYS A 13 8.85 10.43 -5.52
N ARG A 14 7.79 9.76 -5.93
CA ARG A 14 6.93 10.12 -7.06
C ARG A 14 5.49 10.29 -6.62
N THR A 15 5.03 9.39 -5.76
CA THR A 15 3.69 9.43 -5.18
C THR A 15 3.72 8.83 -3.78
N ALA A 16 2.63 9.01 -3.03
CA ALA A 16 2.49 8.48 -1.69
C ALA A 16 1.04 8.05 -1.38
N ALA A 17 0.93 7.16 -0.40
CA ALA A 17 -0.33 6.76 0.20
C ALA A 17 -0.33 7.03 1.70
N LEU A 18 -1.48 7.44 2.24
CA LEU A 18 -1.75 7.55 3.67
C LEU A 18 -2.47 6.30 4.14
N VAL A 19 -1.86 5.62 5.10
CA VAL A 19 -2.35 4.36 5.68
C VAL A 19 -2.81 4.62 7.11
N SER A 20 -4.09 4.42 7.40
CA SER A 20 -4.64 4.60 8.74
C SER A 20 -4.07 3.59 9.74
N ALA A 21 -4.24 3.83 11.03
CA ALA A 21 -3.81 2.92 12.10
C ALA A 21 -4.45 1.51 12.00
N ARG A 22 -5.50 1.34 11.20
CA ARG A 22 -6.13 0.06 10.88
C ARG A 22 -5.61 -0.60 9.61
N GLY A 23 -4.55 -0.06 8.98
CA GLY A 23 -3.97 -0.58 7.76
C GLY A 23 -4.81 -0.30 6.50
N THR A 24 -5.72 0.66 6.55
CA THR A 24 -6.52 1.07 5.40
C THR A 24 -5.86 2.26 4.70
N ILE A 25 -5.67 2.16 3.38
CA ILE A 25 -5.26 3.28 2.55
C ILE A 25 -6.48 4.17 2.35
N GLU A 26 -6.41 5.39 2.88
CA GLU A 26 -7.51 6.36 2.87
C GLU A 26 -7.23 7.58 1.99
N TRP A 27 -5.98 7.73 1.54
CA TRP A 27 -5.57 8.72 0.56
C TRP A 27 -4.45 8.18 -0.33
N MET A 28 -4.57 8.38 -1.63
CA MET A 28 -3.51 8.10 -2.60
C MET A 28 -3.80 8.80 -3.92
N CYS A 29 -2.78 9.44 -4.51
CA CYS A 29 -2.80 9.97 -5.87
C CYS A 29 -1.94 9.10 -6.79
N LEU A 30 -2.34 8.91 -8.04
CA LEU A 30 -1.57 8.19 -9.05
C LEU A 30 -1.73 8.87 -10.41
N PRO A 31 -0.67 8.95 -11.25
CA PRO A 31 0.67 8.37 -11.01
C PRO A 31 1.60 9.20 -10.14
N ASP A 32 1.32 10.49 -9.93
CA ASP A 32 2.21 11.45 -9.29
C ASP A 32 1.51 12.11 -8.08
N PHE A 33 2.24 12.86 -7.24
CA PHE A 33 1.69 13.52 -6.04
C PHE A 33 0.53 14.48 -6.34
N ASP A 34 0.59 15.18 -7.47
CA ASP A 34 -0.37 16.17 -7.92
C ASP A 34 -1.45 15.62 -8.86
N SER A 35 -1.41 14.32 -9.12
CA SER A 35 -2.42 13.63 -9.93
C SER A 35 -3.76 13.50 -9.19
N PRO A 36 -4.86 13.25 -9.91
CA PRO A 36 -6.14 12.94 -9.29
C PRO A 36 -6.05 11.78 -8.29
N SER A 37 -6.75 11.92 -7.17
CA SER A 37 -6.78 10.86 -6.16
C SER A 37 -7.49 9.61 -6.70
N VAL A 38 -6.99 8.45 -6.28
CA VAL A 38 -7.60 7.13 -6.53
C VAL A 38 -8.27 6.56 -5.28
N PHE A 39 -7.82 7.02 -4.11
CA PHE A 39 -8.47 6.82 -2.81
C PHE A 39 -8.50 8.16 -2.09
N ALA A 40 -9.63 8.52 -1.51
CA ALA A 40 -9.84 9.78 -0.82
C ALA A 40 -10.88 9.69 0.33
N SER A 41 -11.02 8.50 0.95
CA SER A 41 -11.93 8.34 2.12
C SER A 41 -11.52 9.20 3.32
N LEU A 42 -10.26 9.67 3.37
CA LEU A 42 -9.80 10.69 4.30
C LEU A 42 -10.66 11.97 4.23
N LEU A 43 -11.08 12.37 3.03
CA LEU A 43 -11.91 13.57 2.81
C LEU A 43 -13.41 13.26 2.85
N ASP A 44 -13.83 12.16 2.24
CA ASP A 44 -15.23 11.72 2.24
C ASP A 44 -15.30 10.19 2.34
N ARG A 45 -15.64 9.69 3.53
CA ARG A 45 -15.75 8.25 3.80
C ARG A 45 -16.79 7.52 2.95
N ARG A 46 -17.79 8.20 2.41
CA ARG A 46 -18.87 7.59 1.62
C ARG A 46 -18.53 7.50 0.14
N LYS A 47 -17.78 8.47 -0.40
CA LYS A 47 -17.51 8.60 -1.83
C LYS A 47 -16.03 8.37 -2.19
N GLY A 48 -15.12 8.71 -1.27
CA GLY A 48 -13.69 8.83 -1.58
C GLY A 48 -12.98 7.51 -1.88
N GLY A 49 -13.58 6.38 -1.55
CA GLY A 49 -12.95 5.08 -1.78
C GLY A 49 -11.75 4.80 -0.87
N CYS A 50 -11.45 3.52 -0.70
CA CYS A 50 -10.31 3.08 0.13
C CYS A 50 -9.85 1.67 -0.25
N PHE A 51 -8.69 1.27 0.30
CA PHE A 51 -8.17 -0.09 0.18
C PHE A 51 -7.70 -0.59 1.54
N GLY A 52 -8.44 -1.48 2.17
CA GLY A 52 -8.18 -1.98 3.51
C GLY A 52 -8.59 -3.43 3.72
N PHE A 53 -8.56 -3.83 4.99
CA PHE A 53 -8.87 -5.18 5.43
C PHE A 53 -9.84 -5.12 6.61
N ASP A 54 -10.97 -5.78 6.47
CA ASP A 54 -11.92 -5.95 7.55
C ASP A 54 -11.60 -7.27 8.26
N VAL A 55 -11.32 -7.18 9.55
CA VAL A 55 -11.10 -8.30 10.46
C VAL A 55 -12.10 -8.23 11.60
N ALA A 56 -12.32 -9.34 12.32
CA ALA A 56 -13.19 -9.37 13.49
C ALA A 56 -12.68 -8.42 14.60
N GLU A 57 -13.57 -8.02 15.51
CA GLU A 57 -13.28 -7.02 16.57
C GLU A 57 -12.20 -7.48 17.56
N GLU A 58 -12.02 -8.80 17.71
CA GLU A 58 -11.00 -9.40 18.57
C GLU A 58 -9.56 -9.17 18.14
N TYR A 59 -9.36 -8.73 16.88
CA TYR A 59 -8.02 -8.44 16.39
C TYR A 59 -7.45 -7.18 17.02
N ARG A 60 -6.31 -7.36 17.70
CA ARG A 60 -5.44 -6.25 18.07
C ARG A 60 -4.63 -5.83 16.86
N ILE A 61 -4.74 -4.54 16.51
CA ILE A 61 -4.01 -3.97 15.39
C ILE A 61 -2.93 -3.03 15.92
N SER A 62 -1.71 -3.20 15.43
CA SER A 62 -0.59 -2.30 15.73
C SER A 62 0.20 -1.97 14.46
N GLN A 63 0.79 -0.78 14.42
CA GLN A 63 1.47 -0.30 13.23
C GLN A 63 2.83 0.30 13.60
N ALA A 64 3.85 -0.05 12.84
CA ALA A 64 5.19 0.50 12.96
C ALA A 64 5.92 0.46 11.61
N TYR A 65 6.86 1.37 11.40
CA TYR A 65 7.76 1.25 10.26
C TYR A 65 8.80 0.17 10.49
N ILE A 66 9.18 -0.52 9.42
CA ILE A 66 10.41 -1.32 9.43
C ILE A 66 11.56 -0.35 9.71
N PRO A 67 12.41 -0.63 10.73
CA PRO A 67 13.47 0.30 11.15
C PRO A 67 14.29 0.84 9.98
N HIS A 68 14.56 2.13 10.00
CA HIS A 68 15.38 2.83 9.01
C HIS A 68 14.79 2.88 7.59
N THR A 69 13.47 2.67 7.41
CA THR A 69 12.82 2.63 6.10
C THR A 69 11.50 3.42 6.02
N ASN A 70 10.95 3.54 4.81
CA ASN A 70 9.57 3.96 4.56
C ASN A 70 8.64 2.77 4.25
N ILE A 71 8.97 1.58 4.72
CA ILE A 71 8.11 0.39 4.65
C ILE A 71 7.30 0.33 5.93
N LEU A 72 5.98 0.29 5.82
CA LEU A 72 5.07 0.29 6.96
C LEU A 72 4.56 -1.13 7.23
N ALA A 73 4.69 -1.58 8.46
CA ALA A 73 4.17 -2.87 8.91
C ALA A 73 2.92 -2.66 9.77
N THR A 74 1.80 -3.23 9.37
CA THR A 74 0.57 -3.29 10.16
C THR A 74 0.34 -4.74 10.59
N THR A 75 0.43 -5.00 11.89
CA THR A 75 0.24 -6.33 12.49
C THR A 75 -1.20 -6.51 12.95
N PHE A 76 -1.81 -7.61 12.57
CA PHE A 76 -3.13 -8.05 12.99
C PHE A 76 -2.99 -9.34 13.79
N SER A 77 -3.33 -9.31 15.08
CA SER A 77 -3.14 -10.45 16.01
C SER A 77 -4.40 -10.75 16.80
N ALA A 78 -4.83 -12.01 16.74
CA ALA A 78 -5.92 -12.56 17.53
C ALA A 78 -5.60 -13.99 17.99
N ALA A 79 -6.47 -14.59 18.78
CA ALA A 79 -6.30 -15.99 19.24
C ALA A 79 -6.27 -16.96 18.06
N GLU A 80 -7.10 -16.75 17.04
CA GLU A 80 -7.21 -17.62 15.85
C GLU A 80 -6.00 -17.52 14.90
N GLY A 81 -5.24 -16.42 14.94
CA GLY A 81 -4.08 -16.27 14.07
C GLY A 81 -3.50 -14.86 14.06
N GLU A 82 -2.40 -14.75 13.30
CA GLU A 82 -1.66 -13.51 13.17
C GLU A 82 -1.07 -13.37 11.77
N PHE A 83 -1.15 -12.15 11.23
CA PHE A 83 -0.52 -11.77 9.96
C PHE A 83 -0.04 -10.32 10.00
N VAL A 84 0.89 -9.99 9.13
CA VAL A 84 1.44 -8.63 8.99
C VAL A 84 1.30 -8.18 7.56
N ILE A 85 0.82 -6.97 7.35
CA ILE A 85 0.82 -6.32 6.03
C ILE A 85 2.03 -5.40 5.97
N LEU A 86 2.88 -5.60 4.98
CA LEU A 86 3.99 -4.72 4.66
C LEU A 86 3.59 -3.86 3.46
N ASP A 87 3.31 -2.59 3.73
CA ASP A 87 2.94 -1.60 2.73
C ASP A 87 4.19 -0.85 2.27
N PHE A 88 4.44 -0.84 0.97
CA PHE A 88 5.56 -0.11 0.37
C PHE A 88 5.29 0.22 -1.11
N MET A 89 6.06 1.16 -1.62
CA MET A 89 6.12 1.48 -3.04
C MET A 89 7.57 1.33 -3.51
N PRO A 90 7.84 0.65 -4.65
CA PRO A 90 9.20 0.43 -5.12
C PRO A 90 9.96 1.73 -5.31
N CYS A 91 11.14 1.80 -4.71
CA CYS A 91 12.05 2.91 -4.82
C CYS A 91 13.48 2.40 -4.74
N TYR A 92 14.20 2.39 -5.87
CA TYR A 92 15.60 1.99 -5.93
C TYR A 92 16.27 2.49 -7.21
N ARG A 93 17.61 2.33 -7.29
CA ARG A 93 18.34 2.61 -8.52
C ARG A 93 18.48 1.32 -9.34
N SER A 94 18.14 1.43 -10.62
CA SER A 94 18.35 0.36 -11.60
C SER A 94 19.85 0.13 -11.86
N ARG A 95 20.16 -0.94 -12.58
CA ARG A 95 21.57 -1.19 -13.04
C ARG A 95 22.14 -0.08 -13.93
N ARG A 96 21.27 0.74 -14.53
CA ARG A 96 21.66 1.89 -15.36
C ARG A 96 21.79 3.19 -14.57
N ASP A 97 21.75 3.10 -13.22
CA ASP A 97 21.74 4.24 -12.29
C ASP A 97 20.50 5.15 -12.42
N GLU A 98 19.47 4.67 -13.08
CA GLU A 98 18.18 5.35 -13.20
C GLU A 98 17.32 5.07 -11.95
N HIS A 99 16.55 6.06 -11.51
CA HIS A 99 15.59 5.86 -10.44
C HIS A 99 14.40 5.04 -10.94
N TYR A 100 14.15 3.91 -10.29
CA TYR A 100 12.97 3.09 -10.54
C TYR A 100 11.92 3.41 -9.46
N MET A 101 10.88 4.11 -9.86
CA MET A 101 9.79 4.59 -9.01
C MET A 101 8.47 4.47 -9.78
N PRO A 102 7.99 3.23 -10.02
CA PRO A 102 6.75 3.02 -10.74
C PRO A 102 5.56 3.52 -9.91
N PRO A 103 4.44 3.91 -10.55
CA PRO A 103 3.20 4.24 -9.85
C PRO A 103 2.49 2.96 -9.38
N GLU A 104 3.17 2.22 -8.52
CA GLU A 104 2.76 0.91 -8.02
C GLU A 104 2.78 0.90 -6.49
N LEU A 105 1.73 0.32 -5.91
CA LEU A 105 1.64 0.07 -4.47
C LEU A 105 1.65 -1.44 -4.24
N TYR A 106 2.51 -1.87 -3.36
CA TYR A 106 2.65 -3.25 -2.91
C TYR A 106 2.13 -3.39 -1.48
N ARG A 107 1.32 -4.42 -1.24
CA ARG A 107 0.83 -4.82 0.07
C ARG A 107 1.14 -6.30 0.28
N TYR A 108 2.33 -6.59 0.79
CA TYR A 108 2.77 -7.96 1.06
C TYR A 108 2.18 -8.44 2.37
N VAL A 109 1.35 -9.48 2.31
CA VAL A 109 0.69 -10.10 3.46
C VAL A 109 1.52 -11.27 3.93
N ARG A 110 2.27 -11.07 4.99
CA ARG A 110 3.08 -12.12 5.62
C ARG A 110 2.23 -12.87 6.64
N TRP A 111 1.99 -14.13 6.38
CA TRP A 111 1.37 -15.04 7.35
C TRP A 111 2.34 -15.34 8.49
N VAL A 112 1.89 -15.30 9.75
CA VAL A 112 2.72 -15.55 10.93
C VAL A 112 2.31 -16.86 11.59
N ARG A 113 1.03 -17.03 11.91
CA ARG A 113 0.52 -18.23 12.57
C ARG A 113 -1.00 -18.36 12.47
N GLY A 114 -1.50 -19.57 12.71
CA GLY A 114 -2.93 -19.87 12.82
C GLY A 114 -3.67 -19.79 11.49
N ARG A 115 -4.97 -19.51 11.56
CA ARG A 115 -5.86 -19.38 10.41
C ARG A 115 -6.61 -18.04 10.46
N PRO A 116 -5.90 -16.89 10.35
CA PRO A 116 -6.52 -15.59 10.42
C PRO A 116 -7.51 -15.39 9.27
N ARG A 117 -8.60 -14.69 9.57
CA ARG A 117 -9.69 -14.40 8.64
C ARG A 117 -9.78 -12.93 8.36
N LEU A 118 -9.99 -12.58 7.10
CA LEU A 118 -10.16 -11.20 6.68
C LEU A 118 -11.11 -11.09 5.49
N ARG A 119 -11.63 -9.88 5.26
CA ARG A 119 -12.27 -9.47 4.01
C ARG A 119 -11.49 -8.32 3.42
N VAL A 120 -11.27 -8.38 2.12
CA VAL A 120 -10.57 -7.29 1.43
C VAL A 120 -11.59 -6.22 1.04
N HIS A 121 -11.35 -5.00 1.47
CA HIS A 121 -12.13 -3.84 1.08
C HIS A 121 -11.36 -3.05 0.02
N TYR A 122 -11.56 -3.38 -1.24
CA TYR A 122 -11.00 -2.66 -2.38
C TYR A 122 -12.10 -1.89 -3.11
N ALA A 123 -12.16 -0.59 -2.88
CA ALA A 123 -13.16 0.32 -3.43
C ALA A 123 -12.49 1.60 -3.95
N PRO A 124 -11.78 1.55 -5.09
CA PRO A 124 -11.17 2.74 -5.66
C PRO A 124 -12.23 3.73 -6.15
N ALA A 125 -11.93 5.02 -6.04
CA ALA A 125 -12.73 6.11 -6.55
C ALA A 125 -11.85 7.10 -7.34
N PRO A 126 -11.35 6.68 -8.53
CA PRO A 126 -10.44 7.50 -9.35
C PRO A 126 -11.07 8.85 -9.75
N ASP A 127 -10.20 9.78 -10.18
CA ASP A 127 -10.59 11.12 -10.61
C ASP A 127 -11.32 11.89 -9.49
N TYR A 128 -10.79 11.86 -8.26
CA TYR A 128 -11.39 12.53 -7.09
C TYR A 128 -12.84 12.12 -6.82
N ALA A 129 -13.22 10.88 -7.16
CA ALA A 129 -14.59 10.38 -7.06
C ALA A 129 -15.63 11.23 -7.85
N ARG A 130 -15.22 11.92 -8.92
CA ARG A 130 -16.11 12.75 -9.76
C ARG A 130 -17.08 11.91 -10.59
N GLY A 131 -16.60 10.73 -11.05
CA GLY A 131 -17.40 9.80 -11.84
C GLY A 131 -17.75 8.52 -11.06
N ARG A 132 -18.69 7.75 -11.61
CA ARG A 132 -18.93 6.39 -11.14
C ARG A 132 -17.73 5.52 -11.51
N THR A 133 -17.25 4.71 -10.58
CA THR A 133 -16.21 3.71 -10.84
C THR A 133 -16.82 2.46 -11.46
N GLU A 134 -16.25 2.00 -12.56
CA GLU A 134 -16.50 0.67 -13.11
C GLU A 134 -15.36 -0.28 -12.76
N GLN A 135 -15.72 -1.52 -12.44
CA GLN A 135 -14.77 -2.59 -12.15
C GLN A 135 -15.06 -3.81 -13.01
N THR A 136 -14.01 -4.36 -13.60
CA THR A 136 -14.06 -5.62 -14.35
C THR A 136 -13.10 -6.63 -13.71
N VAL A 137 -13.63 -7.77 -13.34
CA VAL A 137 -12.85 -8.87 -12.78
C VAL A 137 -12.43 -9.81 -13.88
N THR A 138 -11.13 -9.97 -14.07
CA THR A 138 -10.52 -10.94 -14.99
C THR A 138 -9.88 -12.08 -14.18
N PRO A 139 -9.36 -13.15 -14.81
CA PRO A 139 -8.58 -14.16 -14.10
C PRO A 139 -7.28 -13.65 -13.48
N GLU A 140 -6.73 -12.55 -14.00
CA GLU A 140 -5.38 -12.05 -13.64
C GLU A 140 -5.41 -10.81 -12.75
N PHE A 141 -6.43 -9.96 -12.87
CA PHE A 141 -6.53 -8.69 -12.15
C PHE A 141 -7.99 -8.19 -12.04
N ILE A 142 -8.20 -7.23 -11.15
CA ILE A 142 -9.40 -6.38 -11.14
C ILE A 142 -9.01 -5.06 -11.80
N GLU A 143 -9.59 -4.76 -12.96
CA GLU A 143 -9.46 -3.45 -13.60
C GLU A 143 -10.50 -2.49 -13.02
N SER A 144 -10.08 -1.26 -12.73
CA SER A 144 -10.99 -0.22 -12.22
C SER A 144 -10.69 1.11 -12.93
N HIS A 145 -11.73 1.84 -13.33
CA HIS A 145 -11.59 3.18 -13.89
C HIS A 145 -12.81 4.04 -13.57
N SER A 146 -12.66 5.36 -13.65
CA SER A 146 -13.78 6.29 -13.57
C SER A 146 -14.44 6.46 -14.93
N LEU A 147 -15.77 6.53 -14.98
CA LEU A 147 -16.48 6.88 -16.21
C LEU A 147 -16.19 8.30 -16.69
N SER A 148 -15.80 9.21 -15.79
CA SER A 148 -15.36 10.56 -16.13
C SER A 148 -13.96 10.62 -16.74
N ASP A 149 -13.13 9.58 -16.47
CA ASP A 149 -11.76 9.48 -16.99
C ASP A 149 -11.40 8.01 -17.30
N PRO A 150 -11.91 7.46 -18.39
CA PRO A 150 -11.73 6.04 -18.72
C PRO A 150 -10.31 5.68 -19.20
N LYS A 151 -9.45 6.68 -19.41
CA LYS A 151 -8.06 6.47 -19.83
C LYS A 151 -7.16 6.10 -18.65
N ASN A 152 -7.48 6.59 -17.46
CA ASN A 152 -6.74 6.29 -16.24
C ASN A 152 -7.30 5.04 -15.57
N ARG A 153 -6.54 3.94 -15.66
CA ARG A 153 -6.94 2.62 -15.23
C ARG A 153 -6.07 2.14 -14.07
N LEU A 154 -6.71 1.47 -13.14
CA LEU A 154 -6.06 0.79 -12.04
C LEU A 154 -6.16 -0.71 -12.26
N TYR A 155 -5.07 -1.43 -12.04
CA TYR A 155 -5.01 -2.89 -12.10
C TYR A 155 -4.61 -3.43 -10.73
N LEU A 156 -5.53 -4.12 -10.07
CA LEU A 156 -5.25 -4.82 -8.82
C LEU A 156 -4.97 -6.29 -9.10
N TYR A 157 -3.75 -6.71 -8.88
CA TYR A 157 -3.32 -8.10 -8.86
C TYR A 157 -3.31 -8.63 -7.42
N ALA A 158 -3.60 -9.90 -7.24
CA ALA A 158 -3.50 -10.56 -5.95
C ALA A 158 -3.26 -12.06 -6.13
N SER A 159 -2.58 -12.68 -5.17
CA SER A 159 -2.48 -14.13 -5.06
C SER A 159 -3.77 -14.77 -4.51
N LEU A 160 -4.62 -13.96 -3.88
CA LEU A 160 -5.93 -14.36 -3.38
C LEU A 160 -6.99 -14.36 -4.48
N PRO A 161 -8.08 -15.15 -4.35
CA PRO A 161 -9.12 -15.23 -5.38
C PRO A 161 -9.79 -13.87 -5.64
N LEU A 162 -9.57 -13.30 -6.81
CA LEU A 162 -10.08 -11.96 -7.20
C LEU A 162 -11.60 -11.86 -7.12
N GLY A 163 -12.32 -12.94 -7.43
CA GLY A 163 -13.78 -12.99 -7.27
C GLY A 163 -14.24 -12.82 -5.82
N LYS A 164 -13.52 -13.38 -4.85
CA LYS A 164 -13.80 -13.18 -3.43
C LYS A 164 -13.53 -11.74 -2.99
N ILE A 165 -12.43 -11.15 -3.50
CA ILE A 165 -12.09 -9.75 -3.25
C ILE A 165 -13.21 -8.83 -3.75
N ALA A 166 -13.63 -9.02 -4.99
CA ALA A 166 -14.68 -8.21 -5.60
C ALA A 166 -16.05 -8.30 -4.86
N ARG A 167 -16.38 -9.48 -4.33
CA ARG A 167 -17.60 -9.69 -3.55
C ARG A 167 -17.44 -9.46 -2.05
N ARG A 168 -16.25 -9.05 -1.59
CA ARG A 168 -15.92 -8.88 -0.15
C ARG A 168 -16.20 -10.13 0.68
N GLU A 169 -15.96 -11.29 0.12
CA GLU A 169 -16.11 -12.55 0.83
C GLU A 169 -14.99 -12.78 1.83
N GLU A 170 -15.26 -13.56 2.86
CA GLU A 170 -14.27 -13.94 3.85
C GLU A 170 -13.19 -14.85 3.22
N ILE A 171 -11.94 -14.56 3.56
CA ILE A 171 -10.75 -15.30 3.13
C ILE A 171 -9.98 -15.73 4.37
N VAL A 172 -9.55 -16.99 4.38
CA VAL A 172 -8.67 -17.54 5.41
C VAL A 172 -7.25 -17.50 4.88
N LEU A 173 -6.32 -16.95 5.65
CA LEU A 173 -4.89 -16.97 5.31
C LEU A 173 -4.23 -18.23 5.88
N GLU A 174 -3.45 -18.91 5.04
CA GLU A 174 -2.68 -20.11 5.41
C GLU A 174 -1.22 -20.02 4.96
N ARG A 175 -0.87 -18.97 4.25
CA ARG A 175 0.47 -18.67 3.74
C ARG A 175 0.61 -17.18 3.44
N ASP A 176 1.80 -16.79 2.99
CA ASP A 176 2.06 -15.45 2.48
C ASP A 176 1.26 -15.19 1.20
N GLU A 177 0.66 -14.01 1.14
CA GLU A 177 -0.13 -13.54 0.02
C GLU A 177 0.31 -12.12 -0.37
N PHE A 178 -0.18 -11.61 -1.50
CA PHE A 178 0.16 -10.25 -1.92
C PHE A 178 -0.99 -9.55 -2.64
N PHE A 179 -0.86 -8.23 -2.69
CA PHE A 179 -1.62 -7.35 -3.56
C PHE A 179 -0.65 -6.36 -4.21
N LEU A 180 -0.79 -6.20 -5.52
CA LEU A 180 -0.11 -5.18 -6.30
C LEU A 180 -1.17 -4.31 -6.99
N LEU A 181 -1.15 -3.01 -6.71
CA LEU A 181 -1.94 -2.02 -7.43
C LEU A 181 -1.03 -1.26 -8.38
N SER A 182 -1.29 -1.32 -9.68
CA SER A 182 -0.59 -0.55 -10.71
C SER A 182 -1.50 0.43 -11.43
N HIS A 183 -0.92 1.49 -11.99
CA HIS A 183 -1.63 2.54 -12.73
C HIS A 183 -1.23 2.52 -14.20
N ASN A 184 -2.22 2.40 -15.09
CA ASN A 184 -2.13 2.41 -16.57
C ASN A 184 -1.24 1.33 -17.21
N GLU A 185 -0.37 0.68 -16.46
CA GLU A 185 0.51 -0.36 -16.96
C GLU A 185 0.11 -1.74 -16.43
N LYS A 186 -0.03 -2.70 -17.34
CA LYS A 186 -0.19 -4.10 -16.97
C LYS A 186 1.17 -4.69 -16.65
N VAL A 187 1.28 -5.25 -15.47
CA VAL A 187 2.53 -5.84 -14.95
C VAL A 187 2.53 -7.34 -15.19
N ILE A 188 3.59 -7.89 -15.79
CA ILE A 188 3.76 -9.33 -16.06
C ILE A 188 5.25 -9.70 -15.89
N PRO A 189 5.60 -10.78 -15.21
CA PRO A 189 4.73 -11.62 -14.35
C PRO A 189 4.43 -10.94 -13.01
N VAL A 190 3.30 -11.33 -12.38
CA VAL A 190 2.95 -10.92 -11.02
C VAL A 190 2.82 -12.18 -10.17
N ASP A 191 3.79 -12.40 -9.30
CA ASP A 191 3.84 -13.53 -8.37
C ASP A 191 4.50 -13.13 -7.05
N ILE A 192 4.48 -14.04 -6.08
CA ILE A 192 5.02 -13.80 -4.75
C ILE A 192 6.55 -13.56 -4.75
N GLU A 193 7.27 -14.13 -5.71
CA GLU A 193 8.72 -13.96 -5.82
C GLU A 193 9.07 -12.55 -6.32
N ARG A 194 8.28 -12.01 -7.26
CA ARG A 194 8.38 -10.60 -7.65
C ARG A 194 8.14 -9.68 -6.45
N GLU A 195 7.08 -9.93 -5.69
CA GLU A 195 6.74 -9.16 -4.49
C GLU A 195 7.92 -9.11 -3.50
N LYS A 196 8.48 -10.26 -3.16
CA LYS A 196 9.65 -10.38 -2.28
C LYS A 196 10.87 -9.66 -2.83
N LEU A 197 11.10 -9.73 -4.15
CA LEU A 197 12.23 -9.05 -4.79
C LEU A 197 12.08 -7.53 -4.69
N GLU A 198 10.90 -7.00 -5.00
CA GLU A 198 10.64 -5.55 -4.92
C GLU A 198 10.70 -5.05 -3.46
N TYR A 199 10.22 -5.85 -2.51
CA TYR A 199 10.39 -5.59 -1.08
C TYR A 199 11.88 -5.49 -0.71
N CYS A 200 12.70 -6.49 -1.07
CA CYS A 200 14.12 -6.49 -0.75
C CYS A 200 14.87 -5.32 -1.39
N ARG A 201 14.59 -4.98 -2.63
CA ARG A 201 15.21 -3.84 -3.33
C ARG A 201 14.86 -2.52 -2.66
N THR A 202 13.59 -2.33 -2.33
CA THR A 202 13.10 -1.14 -1.63
C THR A 202 13.69 -1.03 -0.22
N LEU A 203 13.75 -2.14 0.52
CA LEU A 203 14.38 -2.22 1.83
C LEU A 203 15.86 -1.77 1.77
N VAL A 204 16.62 -2.36 0.86
CA VAL A 204 18.06 -2.03 0.68
C VAL A 204 18.24 -0.57 0.27
N TYR A 205 17.37 -0.03 -0.58
CA TYR A 205 17.43 1.39 -0.95
C TYR A 205 17.30 2.31 0.27
N TRP A 206 16.28 2.10 1.11
CA TRP A 206 16.06 2.93 2.29
C TRP A 206 17.18 2.76 3.33
N LEU A 207 17.63 1.54 3.59
CA LEU A 207 18.75 1.27 4.50
C LEU A 207 20.04 1.95 4.03
N ASN A 208 20.37 1.88 2.74
CA ASN A 208 21.54 2.55 2.17
C ASN A 208 21.42 4.07 2.28
N TRP A 209 20.23 4.63 2.08
CA TRP A 209 20.01 6.05 2.22
C TRP A 209 20.17 6.49 3.68
N THR A 210 19.55 5.78 4.62
CA THR A 210 19.61 6.10 6.06
C THR A 210 21.02 5.96 6.63
N ASN A 211 21.78 4.96 6.19
CA ASN A 211 23.17 4.77 6.62
C ASN A 211 24.11 5.94 6.25
N ARG A 212 23.71 6.79 5.32
CA ARG A 212 24.48 7.99 4.93
C ARG A 212 24.08 9.23 5.72
N THR A 213 23.02 9.16 6.52
CA THR A 213 22.55 10.29 7.31
C THR A 213 23.43 10.53 8.54
N LYS A 214 23.61 11.80 8.92
CA LYS A 214 24.34 12.15 10.14
C LYS A 214 23.53 11.71 11.35
N ARG A 215 24.20 11.06 12.30
CA ARG A 215 23.61 10.75 13.60
C ARG A 215 23.86 11.90 14.58
N PHE A 216 22.89 12.11 15.46
CA PHE A 216 22.92 13.13 16.50
C PHE A 216 22.98 12.47 17.88
N THR A 217 23.32 13.25 18.91
CA THR A 217 23.42 12.72 20.28
C THR A 217 22.05 12.39 20.86
N TYR A 218 21.01 13.13 20.48
CA TYR A 218 19.64 12.98 21.01
C TYR A 218 18.62 12.96 19.86
N TYR A 219 17.45 12.34 20.12
CA TYR A 219 16.28 12.32 19.24
C TYR A 219 16.51 11.69 17.86
N ASN A 220 17.46 10.75 17.75
CA ASN A 220 17.81 10.15 16.45
C ASN A 220 16.61 9.53 15.76
N ASP A 221 15.74 8.83 16.49
CA ASP A 221 14.58 8.15 15.90
C ASP A 221 13.59 9.14 15.26
N VAL A 222 13.32 10.27 15.96
CA VAL A 222 12.42 11.32 15.47
C VAL A 222 13.03 12.05 14.29
N ILE A 223 14.33 12.36 14.35
CA ILE A 223 15.07 13.03 13.28
C ILE A 223 15.12 12.12 12.04
N GLU A 224 15.47 10.86 12.21
CA GLU A 224 15.53 9.90 11.12
C GLU A 224 14.16 9.71 10.47
N ARG A 225 13.08 9.56 11.26
CA ARG A 225 11.73 9.47 10.72
C ARG A 225 11.35 10.71 9.91
N SER A 226 11.69 11.89 10.40
CA SER A 226 11.46 13.16 9.71
C SER A 226 12.24 13.25 8.39
N LEU A 227 13.52 12.86 8.41
CA LEU A 227 14.36 12.83 7.21
C LEU A 227 13.84 11.83 6.17
N LEU A 228 13.43 10.64 6.58
CA LEU A 228 12.83 9.63 5.70
C LEU A 228 11.53 10.14 5.05
N THR A 229 10.69 10.85 5.82
CA THR A 229 9.47 11.46 5.30
C THR A 229 9.78 12.56 4.29
N LEU A 230 10.71 13.47 4.61
CA LEU A 230 11.14 14.52 3.69
C LEU A 230 11.74 13.95 2.40
N LYS A 231 12.56 12.90 2.53
CA LYS A 231 13.14 12.20 1.37
C LYS A 231 12.07 11.57 0.48
N LEU A 232 11.06 10.94 1.09
CA LEU A 232 9.93 10.34 0.38
C LEU A 232 9.15 11.39 -0.44
N MET A 233 9.03 12.61 0.10
CA MET A 233 8.32 13.72 -0.54
C MET A 233 9.17 14.49 -1.58
N TYR A 234 10.45 14.16 -1.71
CA TYR A 234 11.35 14.79 -2.69
C TYR A 234 11.11 14.19 -4.07
N TYR A 235 10.44 14.94 -4.93
CA TYR A 235 10.17 14.56 -6.31
C TYR A 235 11.44 14.62 -7.17
N TYR A 236 11.68 13.61 -8.04
CA TYR A 236 12.82 13.53 -8.94
C TYR A 236 12.45 13.96 -10.37
#